data_9e084b6a1a0c6faeac579a4fd24c13cd
#
_entry.id   9e084b6a1a0c6faeac579a4fd24c13cd
#
_cell.length_a   1.000
_cell.length_b   1.000
_cell.length_c   1.000
_cell.angle_alpha   90.00
_cell.angle_beta   90.00
_cell.angle_gamma   90.00
#
_symmetry.space_group_name_H-M   'P 1'
#
loop_
_entity.id
_entity.type
_entity.pdbx_description
1 polymer ?
#
loop_
_entity_poly.entity_id
_entity_poly.type
_entity_poly.pdbx_seq_one_letter_code
_entity_poly.pdbx_strand_id
1 'polypeptide(L)'
;IWWRPHPDVDAGHRRGAVADEDAMIHADRIMRGGSMAALLDRVDAVHVLTSLTGFEALMRGREVICHGTPFYAGWGLTRDLGPVSDRRGRKLDIDQLVAGVLILYPRYLDPVTRLPCPPETLVARMSQDSAVNRQGWVGPLRRWQGRAMARLRSRMKAAQR
;
A
#
# COMPACT_ATOMS: atom_id res chain seq x y z
N ILE A 1 -2.69 -1.75 -19.59
CA ILE A 1 -1.93 -1.49 -18.34
C ILE A 1 -2.63 -0.38 -17.56
N TRP A 2 -2.87 -0.61 -16.25
CA TRP A 2 -3.48 0.38 -15.38
C TRP A 2 -2.44 0.93 -14.42
N TRP A 3 -2.25 2.24 -14.41
CA TRP A 3 -1.39 2.95 -13.49
C TRP A 3 -2.17 3.46 -12.29
N ARG A 4 -1.68 3.17 -11.08
CA ARG A 4 -2.26 3.70 -9.85
C ARG A 4 -1.21 4.46 -9.05
N PRO A 5 -1.27 5.80 -8.99
CA PRO A 5 -0.37 6.59 -8.16
C PRO A 5 -0.60 6.29 -6.68
N HIS A 6 0.45 6.43 -5.88
CA HIS A 6 0.32 6.29 -4.43
C HIS A 6 -0.56 7.41 -3.87
N PRO A 7 -1.55 7.12 -3.00
CA PRO A 7 -2.46 8.14 -2.49
C PRO A 7 -1.78 9.35 -1.86
N ASP A 8 -0.69 9.16 -1.09
CA ASP A 8 0.05 10.24 -0.46
C ASP A 8 0.85 11.07 -1.47
N VAL A 9 1.28 10.48 -2.57
CA VAL A 9 1.95 11.18 -3.68
C VAL A 9 0.93 12.02 -4.44
N ASP A 10 -0.22 11.43 -4.79
CA ASP A 10 -1.32 12.10 -5.48
C ASP A 10 -1.93 13.24 -4.63
N ALA A 11 -1.97 13.07 -3.31
CA ALA A 11 -2.37 14.11 -2.36
C ALA A 11 -1.28 15.17 -2.08
N GLY A 12 -0.07 15.02 -2.62
CA GLY A 12 1.05 15.93 -2.41
C GLY A 12 1.77 15.82 -1.06
N HIS A 13 1.46 14.77 -0.28
CA HIS A 13 2.12 14.52 1.01
C HIS A 13 3.52 13.91 0.86
N ARG A 14 3.79 13.23 -0.26
CA ARG A 14 5.09 12.62 -0.60
C ARG A 14 5.62 13.15 -1.92
N ARG A 15 6.95 13.17 -2.05
CA ARG A 15 7.62 13.41 -3.33
C ARG A 15 7.52 12.15 -4.21
N GLY A 16 7.64 12.34 -5.54
CA GLY A 16 7.65 11.25 -6.52
C GLY A 16 6.41 11.25 -7.42
N ALA A 17 5.71 12.38 -7.53
CA ALA A 17 4.63 12.53 -8.51
C ALA A 17 5.20 12.40 -9.92
N VAL A 18 4.57 11.57 -10.72
CA VAL A 18 4.77 11.42 -12.17
C VAL A 18 3.66 12.23 -12.83
N ALA A 19 3.98 12.99 -13.87
CA ALA A 19 2.97 13.70 -14.65
C ALA A 19 2.05 12.70 -15.38
N ASP A 20 0.80 13.06 -15.58
CA ASP A 20 -0.17 12.15 -16.20
C ASP A 20 0.25 11.82 -17.64
N GLU A 21 0.80 12.80 -18.34
CA GLU A 21 1.31 12.64 -19.69
C GLU A 21 2.45 11.60 -19.75
N ASP A 22 3.37 11.66 -18.79
CA ASP A 22 4.49 10.70 -18.70
C ASP A 22 3.98 9.29 -18.33
N ALA A 23 3.01 9.19 -17.42
CA ALA A 23 2.42 7.92 -17.04
C ALA A 23 1.65 7.27 -18.22
N MET A 24 0.92 8.06 -19.01
CA MET A 24 0.13 7.59 -20.14
C MET A 24 0.97 7.14 -21.35
N ILE A 25 2.26 7.43 -21.39
CA ILE A 25 3.18 6.83 -22.37
C ILE A 25 3.26 5.31 -22.18
N HIS A 26 3.10 4.83 -20.96
CA HIS A 26 3.29 3.43 -20.56
C HIS A 26 2.04 2.74 -20.03
N ALA A 27 0.95 3.48 -19.82
CA ALA A 27 -0.30 2.99 -19.26
C ALA A 27 -1.49 3.38 -20.13
N ASP A 28 -2.48 2.49 -20.19
CA ASP A 28 -3.73 2.73 -20.92
C ASP A 28 -4.72 3.54 -20.06
N ARG A 29 -4.51 3.55 -18.74
CA ARG A 29 -5.45 4.20 -17.81
C ARG A 29 -4.79 4.58 -16.48
N ILE A 30 -5.14 5.76 -15.97
CA ILE A 30 -4.77 6.19 -14.63
C ILE A 30 -5.95 5.96 -13.68
N MET A 31 -5.72 5.17 -12.64
CA MET A 31 -6.73 4.78 -11.66
C MET A 31 -6.56 5.59 -10.37
N ARG A 32 -7.35 6.64 -10.18
CA ARG A 32 -7.38 7.43 -8.96
C ARG A 32 -8.63 7.11 -8.13
N GLY A 33 -8.43 7.00 -6.81
CA GLY A 33 -9.52 6.66 -5.90
C GLY A 33 -10.01 5.21 -6.01
N GLY A 34 -11.15 4.92 -5.39
CA GLY A 34 -11.75 3.59 -5.35
C GLY A 34 -11.03 2.58 -4.43
N SER A 35 -11.68 1.44 -4.22
CA SER A 35 -11.14 0.35 -3.40
C SER A 35 -9.98 -0.35 -4.11
N MET A 36 -8.88 -0.59 -3.39
CA MET A 36 -7.77 -1.40 -3.88
C MET A 36 -8.21 -2.86 -4.08
N ALA A 37 -9.02 -3.39 -3.16
CA ALA A 37 -9.55 -4.74 -3.27
C ALA A 37 -10.32 -4.94 -4.58
N ALA A 38 -11.25 -4.04 -4.88
CA ALA A 38 -12.04 -4.11 -6.13
C ALA A 38 -11.17 -3.95 -7.40
N LEU A 39 -10.05 -3.24 -7.30
CA LEU A 39 -9.09 -3.13 -8.40
C LEU A 39 -8.33 -4.44 -8.61
N LEU A 40 -7.86 -5.04 -7.52
CA LEU A 40 -7.11 -6.31 -7.55
C LEU A 40 -7.97 -7.48 -8.06
N ASP A 41 -9.28 -7.43 -7.86
CA ASP A 41 -10.20 -8.45 -8.38
C ASP A 41 -10.34 -8.39 -9.92
N ARG A 42 -9.90 -7.30 -10.56
CA ARG A 42 -10.04 -7.03 -12.00
C ARG A 42 -8.75 -7.12 -12.79
N VAL A 43 -7.64 -7.44 -12.17
CA VAL A 43 -6.33 -7.54 -12.81
C VAL A 43 -5.76 -8.95 -12.67
N ASP A 44 -4.93 -9.35 -13.60
CA ASP A 44 -4.29 -10.66 -13.60
C ASP A 44 -2.95 -10.62 -12.85
N ALA A 45 -2.23 -9.51 -13.01
CA ALA A 45 -0.90 -9.32 -12.43
C ALA A 45 -0.73 -7.90 -11.87
N VAL A 46 0.17 -7.76 -10.90
CA VAL A 46 0.48 -6.49 -10.25
C VAL A 46 1.99 -6.26 -10.24
N HIS A 47 2.43 -5.14 -10.78
CA HIS A 47 3.81 -4.68 -10.72
C HIS A 47 3.99 -3.70 -9.56
N VAL A 48 4.94 -3.96 -8.70
CA VAL A 48 5.20 -3.14 -7.51
C VAL A 48 6.71 -2.92 -7.30
N LEU A 49 7.04 -1.81 -6.64
CA LEU A 49 8.36 -1.64 -6.03
C LEU A 49 8.35 -2.28 -4.63
N THR A 50 7.70 -1.64 -3.67
CA THR A 50 7.66 -2.08 -2.26
C THR A 50 6.27 -1.91 -1.65
N SER A 51 5.24 -1.73 -2.47
CA SER A 51 3.88 -1.46 -2.03
C SER A 51 3.26 -2.65 -1.32
N LEU A 52 2.51 -2.40 -0.25
CA LEU A 52 1.69 -3.40 0.43
C LEU A 52 0.64 -4.03 -0.50
N THR A 53 0.26 -3.33 -1.57
CA THR A 53 -0.65 -3.83 -2.60
C THR A 53 -0.22 -5.18 -3.17
N GLY A 54 1.10 -5.43 -3.29
CA GLY A 54 1.60 -6.74 -3.74
C GLY A 54 1.27 -7.86 -2.76
N PHE A 55 1.35 -7.62 -1.45
CA PHE A 55 0.93 -8.61 -0.46
C PHE A 55 -0.58 -8.87 -0.51
N GLU A 56 -1.38 -7.81 -0.66
CA GLU A 56 -2.84 -7.95 -0.84
C GLU A 56 -3.20 -8.70 -2.13
N ALA A 57 -2.40 -8.52 -3.20
CA ALA A 57 -2.55 -9.23 -4.48
C ALA A 57 -2.23 -10.72 -4.33
N LEU A 58 -1.14 -11.07 -3.63
CA LEU A 58 -0.79 -12.47 -3.33
C LEU A 58 -1.92 -13.19 -2.58
N MET A 59 -2.50 -12.56 -1.57
CA MET A 59 -3.65 -13.12 -0.83
C MET A 59 -4.90 -13.33 -1.70
N ARG A 60 -4.96 -12.71 -2.88
CA ARG A 60 -6.03 -12.88 -3.88
C ARG A 60 -5.63 -13.79 -5.03
N GLY A 61 -4.49 -14.47 -4.93
CA GLY A 61 -4.00 -15.35 -5.97
C GLY A 61 -3.60 -14.65 -7.26
N ARG A 62 -3.25 -13.35 -7.20
CA ARG A 62 -2.77 -12.60 -8.36
C ARG A 62 -1.27 -12.77 -8.51
N GLU A 63 -0.79 -12.77 -9.76
CA GLU A 63 0.65 -12.72 -10.03
C GLU A 63 1.23 -11.40 -9.53
N VAL A 64 2.37 -11.46 -8.86
CA VAL A 64 3.05 -10.26 -8.35
C VAL A 64 4.48 -10.20 -8.84
N ILE A 65 4.79 -9.11 -9.55
CA ILE A 65 6.13 -8.81 -10.08
C ILE A 65 6.73 -7.70 -9.23
N CYS A 66 7.82 -8.02 -8.51
CA CYS A 66 8.53 -7.10 -7.63
C CYS A 66 9.74 -6.51 -8.34
N HIS A 67 9.72 -5.20 -8.57
CA HIS A 67 10.87 -4.44 -9.07
C HIS A 67 11.80 -3.95 -7.94
N GLY A 68 11.32 -3.95 -6.70
CA GLY A 68 12.08 -3.70 -5.48
C GLY A 68 12.09 -4.93 -4.58
N THR A 69 12.43 -4.72 -3.30
CA THR A 69 12.58 -5.80 -2.33
C THR A 69 11.61 -5.66 -1.14
N PRO A 70 10.30 -5.78 -1.35
CA PRO A 70 9.33 -5.78 -0.25
C PRO A 70 9.51 -7.00 0.65
N PHE A 71 8.86 -7.01 1.81
CA PHE A 71 8.98 -8.11 2.78
C PHE A 71 8.50 -9.46 2.24
N TYR A 72 7.58 -9.45 1.29
CA TYR A 72 7.01 -10.65 0.67
C TYR A 72 7.77 -11.15 -0.57
N ALA A 73 8.77 -10.42 -1.08
CA ALA A 73 9.63 -10.85 -2.17
C ALA A 73 10.66 -11.92 -1.71
N GLY A 74 11.10 -12.78 -2.61
CA GLY A 74 12.16 -13.75 -2.37
C GLY A 74 11.76 -15.01 -1.62
N TRP A 75 10.47 -15.25 -1.43
CA TRP A 75 9.95 -16.45 -0.77
C TRP A 75 9.36 -17.46 -1.76
N GLY A 76 9.53 -17.26 -3.06
CA GLY A 76 9.01 -18.12 -4.11
C GLY A 76 7.53 -17.89 -4.47
N LEU A 77 6.91 -16.82 -3.95
CA LEU A 77 5.53 -16.41 -4.20
C LEU A 77 5.42 -15.30 -5.25
N THR A 78 6.54 -14.66 -5.56
CA THR A 78 6.62 -13.49 -6.46
C THR A 78 7.62 -13.74 -7.58
N ARG A 79 7.45 -13.01 -8.68
CA ARG A 79 8.49 -12.87 -9.69
C ARG A 79 9.36 -11.68 -9.32
N ASP A 80 10.56 -11.94 -8.84
CA ASP A 80 11.46 -10.92 -8.32
C ASP A 80 12.43 -10.45 -9.43
N LEU A 81 12.32 -9.19 -9.81
CA LEU A 81 13.21 -8.51 -10.76
C LEU A 81 14.25 -7.64 -10.05
N GLY A 82 13.99 -7.32 -8.77
CA GLY A 82 14.93 -6.62 -7.90
C GLY A 82 15.84 -7.59 -7.12
N PRO A 83 16.85 -7.07 -6.43
CA PRO A 83 17.73 -7.87 -5.60
C PRO A 83 16.97 -8.52 -4.45
N VAL A 84 17.19 -9.80 -4.23
CA VAL A 84 16.62 -10.55 -3.10
C VAL A 84 17.76 -10.89 -2.13
N SER A 85 17.51 -10.75 -0.83
CA SER A 85 18.50 -11.08 0.20
C SER A 85 18.71 -12.59 0.30
N ASP A 86 19.96 -13.03 0.40
CA ASP A 86 20.35 -14.44 0.60
C ASP A 86 19.76 -15.04 1.90
N ARG A 87 19.34 -14.19 2.84
CA ARG A 87 18.63 -14.61 4.06
C ARG A 87 17.25 -15.21 3.78
N ARG A 88 16.69 -15.03 2.56
CA ARG A 88 15.39 -15.55 2.12
C ARG A 88 15.53 -16.84 1.31
N GLY A 89 16.40 -17.72 1.74
CA GLY A 89 16.71 -19.00 1.07
C GLY A 89 15.65 -20.09 1.20
N ARG A 90 14.44 -19.76 1.68
CA ARG A 90 13.34 -20.73 1.89
C ARG A 90 12.13 -20.36 1.04
N LYS A 91 11.52 -21.35 0.41
CA LYS A 91 10.20 -21.19 -0.22
C LYS A 91 9.11 -21.28 0.84
N LEU A 92 8.13 -20.39 0.75
CA LEU A 92 6.92 -20.38 1.58
C LEU A 92 5.70 -20.56 0.70
N ASP A 93 4.63 -21.08 1.27
CA ASP A 93 3.29 -20.91 0.74
C ASP A 93 2.65 -19.60 1.28
N ILE A 94 1.49 -19.25 0.74
CA ILE A 94 0.83 -17.99 1.11
C ILE A 94 0.38 -17.99 2.57
N ASP A 95 -0.08 -19.11 3.09
CA ASP A 95 -0.56 -19.22 4.48
C ASP A 95 0.59 -19.06 5.46
N GLN A 96 1.76 -19.63 5.16
CA GLN A 96 2.98 -19.46 5.95
C GLN A 96 3.44 -18.00 5.97
N LEU A 97 3.39 -17.32 4.81
CA LEU A 97 3.73 -15.91 4.74
C LEU A 97 2.74 -15.05 5.55
N VAL A 98 1.44 -15.28 5.39
CA VAL A 98 0.39 -14.59 6.12
C VAL A 98 0.50 -14.82 7.63
N ALA A 99 0.68 -16.07 8.06
CA ALA A 99 0.88 -16.39 9.47
C ALA A 99 2.11 -15.67 10.05
N GLY A 100 3.23 -15.69 9.33
CA GLY A 100 4.44 -14.99 9.73
C GLY A 100 4.23 -13.48 9.90
N VAL A 101 3.60 -12.86 8.92
CA VAL A 101 3.45 -11.40 8.83
C VAL A 101 2.35 -10.85 9.73
N LEU A 102 1.21 -11.55 9.85
CA LEU A 102 0.03 -11.03 10.53
C LEU A 102 -0.21 -11.66 11.92
N ILE A 103 0.42 -12.78 12.25
CA ILE A 103 0.19 -13.47 13.52
C ILE A 103 1.48 -13.49 14.37
N LEU A 104 2.58 -13.98 13.81
CA LEU A 104 3.79 -14.25 14.59
C LEU A 104 4.67 -13.01 14.81
N TYR A 105 4.76 -12.13 13.81
CA TYR A 105 5.63 -10.95 13.87
C TYR A 105 5.01 -9.78 14.65
N PRO A 106 3.72 -9.40 14.44
CA PRO A 106 3.18 -8.22 15.09
C PRO A 106 2.87 -8.42 16.57
N ARG A 107 2.85 -7.31 17.30
CA ARG A 107 2.34 -7.20 18.66
C ARG A 107 1.09 -6.34 18.62
N TYR A 108 -0.06 -6.93 18.89
CA TYR A 108 -1.34 -6.24 18.87
C TYR A 108 -1.72 -5.73 20.25
N LEU A 109 -2.36 -4.56 20.28
CA LEU A 109 -2.96 -3.97 21.46
C LEU A 109 -4.46 -3.76 21.20
N ASP A 110 -5.28 -4.21 22.13
CA ASP A 110 -6.72 -3.91 22.10
C ASP A 110 -6.91 -2.38 22.23
N PRO A 111 -7.53 -1.70 21.25
CA PRO A 111 -7.71 -0.26 21.27
C PRO A 111 -8.58 0.25 22.42
N VAL A 112 -9.38 -0.63 23.03
CA VAL A 112 -10.27 -0.31 24.14
C VAL A 112 -9.56 -0.46 25.48
N THR A 113 -8.98 -1.64 25.74
CA THR A 113 -8.35 -1.96 27.03
C THR A 113 -6.89 -1.52 27.12
N ARG A 114 -6.23 -1.29 25.98
CA ARG A 114 -4.79 -1.00 25.86
C ARG A 114 -3.88 -2.14 26.33
N LEU A 115 -4.43 -3.33 26.46
CA LEU A 115 -3.67 -4.53 26.80
C LEU A 115 -3.25 -5.30 25.54
N PRO A 116 -2.16 -6.09 25.61
CA PRO A 116 -1.81 -7.02 24.54
C PRO A 116 -2.95 -7.96 24.24
N CYS A 117 -3.21 -8.21 22.95
CA CYS A 117 -4.29 -9.08 22.52
C CYS A 117 -3.89 -9.89 21.29
N PRO A 118 -4.57 -11.02 21.00
CA PRO A 118 -4.41 -11.72 19.74
C PRO A 118 -5.06 -10.92 18.59
N PRO A 119 -4.64 -11.18 17.31
CA PRO A 119 -5.14 -10.46 16.14
C PRO A 119 -6.66 -10.54 15.98
N GLU A 120 -7.29 -11.65 16.36
CA GLU A 120 -8.74 -11.85 16.29
C GLU A 120 -9.51 -10.83 17.13
N THR A 121 -8.99 -10.49 18.32
CA THR A 121 -9.58 -9.45 19.17
C THR A 121 -9.54 -8.10 18.48
N LEU A 122 -8.40 -7.74 17.85
CA LEU A 122 -8.29 -6.49 17.10
C LEU A 122 -9.29 -6.45 15.93
N VAL A 123 -9.36 -7.53 15.14
CA VAL A 123 -10.30 -7.65 14.01
C VAL A 123 -11.74 -7.52 14.49
N ALA A 124 -12.11 -8.20 15.57
CA ALA A 124 -13.44 -8.09 16.16
C ALA A 124 -13.77 -6.66 16.61
N ARG A 125 -12.80 -5.94 17.22
CA ARG A 125 -12.98 -4.53 17.60
C ARG A 125 -13.15 -3.63 16.37
N MET A 126 -12.37 -3.87 15.32
CA MET A 126 -12.47 -3.09 14.08
C MET A 126 -13.80 -3.31 13.34
N SER A 127 -14.39 -4.50 13.43
CA SER A 127 -15.67 -4.82 12.80
C SER A 127 -16.88 -4.33 13.60
N GLN A 128 -16.75 -4.22 14.92
CA GLN A 128 -17.84 -3.81 15.82
C GLN A 128 -18.10 -2.31 15.88
N ASP A 129 -17.29 -1.50 15.24
CA ASP A 129 -17.54 -0.11 15.01
C ASP A 129 -16.46 0.90 15.37
N SER A 130 -16.55 1.98 14.68
CA SER A 130 -16.59 3.45 14.95
C SER A 130 -15.86 3.97 16.20
N ALA A 131 -15.78 3.26 17.29
CA ALA A 131 -15.00 3.66 18.48
C ALA A 131 -13.48 3.68 18.21
N VAL A 132 -13.00 2.87 17.26
CA VAL A 132 -11.59 2.82 16.84
C VAL A 132 -11.28 3.90 15.79
N ASN A 133 -12.28 4.35 15.08
CA ASN A 133 -12.13 5.32 13.99
C ASN A 133 -12.17 6.79 14.46
N ARG A 134 -11.62 7.07 15.64
CA ARG A 134 -11.43 8.46 16.13
C ARG A 134 -10.45 9.30 15.31
N GLN A 135 -9.88 8.76 14.23
CA GLN A 135 -9.08 9.52 13.27
C GLN A 135 -9.91 10.41 12.33
N GLY A 136 -11.23 10.46 12.49
CA GLY A 136 -12.14 11.22 11.62
C GLY A 136 -11.82 12.72 11.46
N TRP A 137 -11.14 13.32 12.41
CA TRP A 137 -10.80 14.73 12.37
C TRP A 137 -9.43 15.03 11.76
N VAL A 138 -8.47 14.15 11.94
CA VAL A 138 -7.09 14.37 11.49
C VAL A 138 -6.93 14.14 9.98
N GLY A 139 -7.70 13.22 9.42
CA GLY A 139 -7.62 12.87 8.00
C GLY A 139 -8.03 14.00 7.05
N PRO A 140 -9.16 14.69 7.23
CA PRO A 140 -9.56 15.83 6.41
C PRO A 140 -8.59 17.02 6.52
N LEU A 141 -8.12 17.33 7.72
CA LEU A 141 -7.20 18.43 7.97
C LEU A 141 -5.83 18.20 7.32
N ARG A 142 -5.28 16.98 7.44
CA ARG A 142 -4.04 16.58 6.74
C ARG A 142 -4.19 16.63 5.22
N ARG A 143 -5.30 16.16 4.67
CA ARG A 143 -5.57 16.24 3.22
C ARG A 143 -5.66 17.70 2.74
N TRP A 144 -6.30 18.57 3.51
CA TRP A 144 -6.38 19.99 3.20
C TRP A 144 -5.00 20.65 3.23
N GLN A 145 -4.20 20.42 4.28
CA GLN A 145 -2.83 20.92 4.39
C GLN A 145 -1.93 20.44 3.24
N GLY A 146 -2.03 19.15 2.86
CA GLY A 146 -1.26 18.60 1.73
C GLY A 146 -1.60 19.28 0.41
N ARG A 147 -2.88 19.50 0.12
CA ARG A 147 -3.33 20.20 -1.10
C ARG A 147 -2.89 21.67 -1.12
N ALA A 148 -2.95 22.36 0.01
CA ALA A 148 -2.49 23.73 0.12
C ALA A 148 -0.98 23.85 -0.13
N MET A 149 -0.18 22.94 0.45
CA MET A 149 1.27 22.91 0.24
C MET A 149 1.65 22.51 -1.19
N ALA A 150 0.92 21.61 -1.83
CA ALA A 150 1.13 21.25 -3.23
C ALA A 150 0.88 22.44 -4.16
N ARG A 151 -0.21 23.19 -3.93
CA ARG A 151 -0.53 24.42 -4.69
C ARG A 151 0.51 25.53 -4.50
N LEU A 152 1.04 25.72 -3.29
CA LEU A 152 2.12 26.67 -3.05
C LEU A 152 3.40 26.29 -3.81
N ARG A 153 3.77 25.01 -3.79
CA ARG A 153 4.96 24.52 -4.48
C ARG A 153 4.85 24.64 -6.01
N SER A 154 3.66 24.38 -6.59
CA SER A 154 3.44 24.56 -8.02
C SER A 154 3.56 26.03 -8.44
N ARG A 155 3.03 26.97 -7.63
CA ARG A 155 3.17 28.43 -7.87
C ARG A 155 4.62 28.90 -7.77
N MET A 156 5.40 28.40 -6.80
CA MET A 156 6.82 28.72 -6.68
C MET A 156 7.64 28.21 -7.86
N LYS A 157 7.33 27.01 -8.38
CA LYS A 157 7.99 26.48 -9.61
C LYS A 157 7.62 27.27 -10.86
N ALA A 158 6.40 27.78 -10.97
CA ALA A 158 5.98 28.61 -12.10
C ALA A 158 6.61 30.00 -12.07
N ALA A 159 6.96 30.54 -10.89
CA ALA A 159 7.62 31.85 -10.73
C ALA A 159 9.15 31.79 -10.93
N GLN A 160 9.74 30.60 -11.07
CA GLN A 160 11.18 30.40 -11.33
C GLN A 160 11.48 30.04 -12.79
N ARG A 161 10.47 30.04 -13.67
CA ARG A 161 10.59 29.92 -15.13
C ARG A 161 10.30 31.26 -15.80
#